data_907bb00a2e62ab97c43c0a7ee117978a
#
_entry.id   907bb00a2e62ab97c43c0a7ee117978a
#
_cell.length_a   1.000
_cell.length_b   1.000
_cell.length_c   1.000
_cell.angle_alpha   90.00
_cell.angle_beta   90.00
_cell.angle_gamma   90.00
#
_symmetry.space_group_name_H-M   'P 1'
#
loop_
_entity.id
_entity.type
_entity.pdbx_description
1 polymer ?
#
loop_
_entity_poly.entity_id
_entity_poly.type
_entity_poly.pdbx_seq_one_letter_code
_entity_poly.pdbx_strand_id
1 'polypeptide(L)'
;MSRKDSQVEIRERAERIQQAIDYLNQKIASIESEGEPSPPGCSVARYTAKGRKNRYWYYQLKADKAIFPKVKKENEFSRYQHLGKAGSEAHVDAILSVVRRIQIEELTKAIDALKESWSDLYSDEKKVGNRVD
;
A
#
# COMPACT_ATOMS: atom_id res chain seq x y z
N MET A 1 -41.85 4.16 4.56
CA MET A 1 -40.90 3.90 5.64
C MET A 1 -40.99 4.93 6.72
N SER A 2 -41.07 4.54 7.97
CA SER A 2 -41.09 5.50 9.06
C SER A 2 -39.72 6.13 9.26
N ARG A 3 -39.67 7.29 9.87
CA ARG A 3 -38.42 7.99 10.18
C ARG A 3 -37.52 7.16 11.08
N LYS A 4 -38.11 6.35 11.97
CA LYS A 4 -37.41 5.46 12.88
C LYS A 4 -36.73 4.32 12.14
N ASP A 5 -37.36 3.78 11.11
CA ASP A 5 -36.81 2.70 10.31
C ASP A 5 -35.62 3.19 9.46
N SER A 6 -35.70 4.42 8.95
CA SER A 6 -34.58 5.02 8.21
C SER A 6 -33.37 5.23 9.09
N GLN A 7 -33.56 5.63 10.35
CA GLN A 7 -32.45 5.79 11.30
C GLN A 7 -31.81 4.46 11.68
N VAL A 8 -32.60 3.41 11.84
CA VAL A 8 -32.09 2.07 12.10
C VAL A 8 -31.27 1.56 10.92
N GLU A 9 -31.79 1.76 9.71
CA GLU A 9 -31.08 1.37 8.49
C GLU A 9 -29.76 2.10 8.33
N ILE A 10 -29.74 3.40 8.56
CA ILE A 10 -28.50 4.21 8.51
C ILE A 10 -27.49 3.66 9.52
N ARG A 11 -27.94 3.37 10.73
CA ARG A 11 -27.07 2.82 11.77
C ARG A 11 -26.48 1.47 11.37
N GLU A 12 -27.27 0.60 10.79
CA GLU A 12 -26.79 -0.70 10.32
C GLU A 12 -25.75 -0.55 9.21
N ARG A 13 -25.96 0.37 8.29
CA ARG A 13 -25.01 0.67 7.23
C ARG A 13 -23.73 1.26 7.80
N ALA A 14 -23.84 2.16 8.77
CA ALA A 14 -22.68 2.73 9.46
C ALA A 14 -21.87 1.65 10.17
N GLU A 15 -22.53 0.70 10.83
CA GLU A 15 -21.84 -0.41 11.49
C GLU A 15 -21.10 -1.29 10.51
N ARG A 16 -21.68 -1.56 9.34
CA ARG A 16 -20.99 -2.36 8.31
C ARG A 16 -19.74 -1.66 7.79
N ILE A 17 -19.80 -0.34 7.59
CA ILE A 17 -18.64 0.44 7.17
C ILE A 17 -17.55 0.38 8.26
N GLN A 18 -17.93 0.59 9.52
CA GLN A 18 -16.96 0.58 10.60
C GLN A 18 -16.31 -0.78 10.79
N GLN A 19 -17.10 -1.85 10.71
CA GLN A 19 -16.57 -3.21 10.80
C GLN A 19 -15.59 -3.52 9.67
N ALA A 20 -15.89 -3.04 8.46
CA ALA A 20 -14.99 -3.23 7.32
C ALA A 20 -13.68 -2.45 7.52
N ILE A 21 -13.76 -1.20 8.00
CA ILE A 21 -12.57 -0.40 8.31
C ILE A 21 -11.71 -1.10 9.36
N ASP A 22 -12.33 -1.60 10.43
CA ASP A 22 -11.62 -2.30 11.50
C ASP A 22 -10.93 -3.57 10.97
N TYR A 23 -11.62 -4.33 10.14
CA TYR A 23 -11.06 -5.52 9.50
C TYR A 23 -9.85 -5.18 8.64
N LEU A 24 -9.95 -4.13 7.82
CA LEU A 24 -8.85 -3.72 6.94
C LEU A 24 -7.65 -3.21 7.74
N ASN A 25 -7.87 -2.49 8.83
CA ASN A 25 -6.80 -2.05 9.72
C ASN A 25 -6.10 -3.26 10.37
N GLN A 26 -6.84 -4.28 10.74
CA GLN A 26 -6.25 -5.52 11.27
C GLN A 26 -5.41 -6.23 10.22
N LYS A 27 -5.86 -6.23 8.97
CA LYS A 27 -5.09 -6.79 7.86
C LYS A 27 -3.76 -6.06 7.68
N ILE A 28 -3.77 -4.74 7.72
CA ILE A 28 -2.54 -3.94 7.62
C ILE A 28 -1.58 -4.29 8.77
N ALA A 29 -2.08 -4.34 9.99
CA ALA A 29 -1.26 -4.69 11.15
C ALA A 29 -0.64 -6.09 11.00
N SER A 30 -1.41 -7.05 10.47
CA SER A 30 -0.94 -8.40 10.22
C SER A 30 0.20 -8.42 9.19
N ILE A 31 0.05 -7.67 8.10
CA ILE A 31 1.08 -7.57 7.07
C ILE A 31 2.36 -6.94 7.63
N GLU A 32 2.21 -5.87 8.40
CA GLU A 32 3.35 -5.20 9.03
C GLU A 32 4.09 -6.11 10.02
N SER A 33 3.35 -7.01 10.68
CA SER A 33 3.97 -7.97 11.60
C SER A 33 4.81 -9.03 10.90
N GLU A 34 4.56 -9.29 9.63
CA GLU A 34 5.33 -10.26 8.84
C GLU A 34 6.70 -9.72 8.40
N GLY A 35 6.85 -8.41 8.34
CA GLY A 35 8.09 -7.76 7.95
C GLY A 35 7.85 -6.33 7.50
N GLU A 36 8.94 -5.60 7.30
CA GLU A 36 8.84 -4.21 6.86
C GLU A 36 8.37 -4.11 5.41
N PRO A 37 7.47 -3.18 5.11
CA PRO A 37 7.17 -2.84 3.72
C PRO A 37 8.30 -2.01 3.11
N SER A 38 8.48 -2.10 1.80
CA SER A 38 9.45 -1.25 1.10
C SER A 38 8.99 0.21 1.15
N PRO A 39 9.90 1.17 0.95
CA PRO A 39 9.49 2.57 0.79
C PRO A 39 8.52 2.73 -0.39
N PRO A 40 7.67 3.77 -0.36
CA PRO A 40 6.77 4.05 -1.48
C PRO A 40 7.53 4.24 -2.80
N GLY A 41 6.91 3.82 -3.90
CA GLY A 41 7.48 3.99 -5.23
C GLY A 41 8.63 3.07 -5.57
N CYS A 42 8.95 2.10 -4.73
CA CYS A 42 10.04 1.16 -4.99
C CYS A 42 9.57 -0.06 -5.77
N SER A 43 10.45 -0.55 -6.64
CA SER A 43 10.24 -1.80 -7.38
C SER A 43 11.56 -2.55 -7.49
N VAL A 44 11.48 -3.86 -7.71
CA VAL A 44 12.67 -4.67 -7.93
C VAL A 44 12.92 -4.74 -9.43
N ALA A 45 14.14 -4.43 -9.84
CA ALA A 45 14.56 -4.46 -11.24
C ALA A 45 15.75 -5.38 -11.43
N ARG A 46 15.80 -6.01 -12.59
CA ARG A 46 16.89 -6.87 -12.99
C ARG A 46 17.83 -6.09 -13.92
N TYR A 47 19.13 -6.28 -13.76
CA TYR A 47 20.11 -5.66 -14.63
C TYR A 47 21.30 -6.58 -14.83
N THR A 48 22.08 -6.33 -15.91
CA THR A 48 23.30 -7.07 -16.15
C THR A 48 24.51 -6.24 -15.77
N ALA A 49 25.52 -6.92 -15.24
CA ALA A 49 26.81 -6.31 -14.99
C ALA A 49 27.89 -7.16 -15.63
N LYS A 50 28.92 -6.50 -16.18
CA LYS A 50 30.02 -7.17 -16.86
C LYS A 50 30.98 -7.74 -15.82
N GLY A 51 31.18 -9.07 -15.87
CA GLY A 51 32.23 -9.74 -15.11
C GLY A 51 33.48 -9.91 -15.97
N ARG A 52 34.44 -10.70 -15.48
CA ARG A 52 35.70 -10.93 -16.18
C ARG A 52 35.54 -11.59 -17.55
N LYS A 53 34.63 -12.56 -17.65
CA LYS A 53 34.43 -13.35 -18.87
C LYS A 53 33.02 -13.27 -19.44
N ASN A 54 32.03 -13.02 -18.58
CA ASN A 54 30.61 -13.04 -18.94
C ASN A 54 29.87 -11.89 -18.29
N ARG A 55 28.67 -11.61 -18.81
CA ARG A 55 27.73 -10.73 -18.16
C ARG A 55 26.87 -11.57 -17.22
N TYR A 56 26.56 -11.00 -16.05
CA TYR A 56 25.76 -11.67 -15.03
C TYR A 56 24.53 -10.85 -14.72
N TRP A 57 23.46 -11.54 -14.39
CA TRP A 57 22.23 -10.91 -13.96
C TRP A 57 22.27 -10.62 -12.47
N TYR A 58 21.88 -9.40 -12.12
CA TYR A 58 21.77 -8.94 -10.74
C TYR A 58 20.43 -8.27 -10.55
N TYR A 59 20.06 -8.08 -9.31
CA TYR A 59 18.83 -7.42 -8.91
C TYR A 59 19.11 -6.19 -8.07
N GLN A 60 18.25 -5.22 -8.19
CA GLN A 60 18.32 -3.98 -7.41
C GLN A 60 16.94 -3.50 -7.05
N LEU A 61 16.82 -2.84 -5.90
CA LEU A 61 15.63 -2.10 -5.52
C LEU A 61 15.79 -0.71 -6.14
N LYS A 62 14.76 -0.29 -6.86
CA LYS A 62 14.77 0.98 -7.59
C LYS A 62 13.70 1.89 -7.01
N ALA A 63 14.08 3.13 -6.69
CA ALA A 63 13.16 4.14 -6.17
C ALA A 63 13.01 5.28 -7.16
N ASP A 64 11.94 6.06 -7.00
CA ASP A 64 11.70 7.26 -7.82
C ASP A 64 12.64 8.40 -7.44
N LYS A 65 13.13 8.39 -6.20
CA LYS A 65 14.03 9.41 -5.66
C LYS A 65 15.28 8.75 -5.08
N ALA A 66 16.34 9.54 -4.94
CA ALA A 66 17.59 9.08 -4.34
C ALA A 66 17.41 8.95 -2.82
N ILE A 67 17.02 7.78 -2.34
CA ILE A 67 16.72 7.51 -0.92
C ILE A 67 17.67 6.51 -0.28
N PHE A 68 18.48 5.79 -1.06
CA PHE A 68 19.37 4.76 -0.54
C PHE A 68 20.77 5.33 -0.31
N PRO A 69 21.31 5.22 0.93
CA PRO A 69 22.67 5.71 1.19
C PRO A 69 23.69 4.97 0.33
N LYS A 70 24.64 5.69 -0.23
CA LYS A 70 25.76 5.08 -0.95
C LYS A 70 26.76 4.52 0.06
N VAL A 71 27.23 3.31 -0.18
CA VAL A 71 28.13 2.61 0.75
C VAL A 71 29.50 3.29 0.86
N LYS A 72 29.98 3.88 -0.22
CA LYS A 72 31.34 4.44 -0.27
C LYS A 72 31.44 5.95 -0.11
N LYS A 73 30.32 6.65 -0.06
CA LYS A 73 30.31 8.13 0.02
C LYS A 73 29.31 8.59 1.06
N GLU A 74 29.82 9.16 2.15
CA GLU A 74 28.96 9.71 3.19
C GLU A 74 28.09 10.85 2.63
N ASN A 75 26.87 10.92 3.12
CA ASN A 75 25.87 11.95 2.77
C ASN A 75 25.46 11.95 1.29
N GLU A 76 25.79 10.92 0.53
CA GLU A 76 25.28 10.76 -0.82
C GLU A 76 24.26 9.63 -0.87
N PHE A 77 23.23 9.82 -1.71
CA PHE A 77 22.13 8.88 -1.86
C PHE A 77 21.96 8.47 -3.30
N SER A 78 21.44 7.27 -3.49
CA SER A 78 21.17 6.70 -4.81
C SER A 78 19.70 6.32 -4.92
N ARG A 79 19.21 6.26 -6.14
CA ARG A 79 17.87 5.69 -6.44
C ARG A 79 17.88 4.17 -6.42
N TYR A 80 19.04 3.55 -6.28
CA TYR A 80 19.20 2.10 -6.42
C TYR A 80 19.87 1.51 -5.20
N GLN A 81 19.39 0.33 -4.81
CA GLN A 81 20.02 -0.49 -3.77
C GLN A 81 20.30 -1.86 -4.35
N HIS A 82 21.58 -2.24 -4.38
CA HIS A 82 21.99 -3.53 -4.91
C HIS A 82 21.49 -4.67 -4.01
N LEU A 83 20.92 -5.71 -4.62
CA LEU A 83 20.34 -6.84 -3.90
C LEU A 83 21.11 -8.15 -4.11
N GLY A 84 21.96 -8.22 -5.15
CA GLY A 84 22.70 -9.42 -5.45
C GLY A 84 22.07 -10.26 -6.56
N LYS A 85 22.43 -11.52 -6.58
CA LYS A 85 22.00 -12.47 -7.61
C LYS A 85 20.62 -13.04 -7.30
N ALA A 86 20.04 -13.69 -8.31
CA ALA A 86 18.74 -14.35 -8.18
C ALA A 86 18.72 -15.31 -6.99
N GLY A 87 17.69 -15.19 -6.16
CA GLY A 87 17.52 -16.05 -5.00
C GLY A 87 18.33 -15.69 -3.78
N SER A 88 19.13 -14.61 -3.82
CA SER A 88 19.82 -14.14 -2.62
C SER A 88 18.78 -13.70 -1.57
N GLU A 89 19.15 -13.72 -0.31
CA GLU A 89 18.25 -13.29 0.76
C GLU A 89 17.75 -11.86 0.51
N ALA A 90 18.65 -10.96 0.13
CA ALA A 90 18.29 -9.57 -0.14
C ALA A 90 17.31 -9.46 -1.32
N HIS A 91 17.49 -10.25 -2.38
CA HIS A 91 16.57 -10.26 -3.52
C HIS A 91 15.17 -10.71 -3.09
N VAL A 92 15.07 -11.84 -2.41
CA VAL A 92 13.80 -12.41 -1.99
C VAL A 92 13.11 -11.48 -0.97
N ASP A 93 13.85 -11.00 0.01
CA ASP A 93 13.31 -10.09 1.02
C ASP A 93 12.80 -8.79 0.40
N ALA A 94 13.49 -8.27 -0.61
CA ALA A 94 13.04 -7.07 -1.31
C ALA A 94 11.73 -7.30 -2.06
N ILE A 95 11.60 -8.44 -2.75
CA ILE A 95 10.35 -8.80 -3.42
C ILE A 95 9.20 -8.84 -2.42
N LEU A 96 9.40 -9.50 -1.27
CA LEU A 96 8.36 -9.62 -0.25
C LEU A 96 8.03 -8.26 0.36
N SER A 97 9.02 -7.40 0.56
CA SER A 97 8.79 -6.06 1.10
C SER A 97 7.98 -5.18 0.14
N VAL A 98 8.23 -5.31 -1.16
CA VAL A 98 7.46 -4.58 -2.18
C VAL A 98 6.01 -5.06 -2.20
N VAL A 99 5.79 -6.37 -2.11
CA VAL A 99 4.44 -6.94 -2.03
C VAL A 99 3.69 -6.42 -0.81
N ARG A 100 4.33 -6.40 0.35
CA ARG A 100 3.72 -5.86 1.58
C ARG A 100 3.30 -4.41 1.40
N ARG A 101 4.16 -3.59 0.85
CA ARG A 101 3.84 -2.18 0.61
C ARG A 101 2.63 -2.04 -0.32
N ILE A 102 2.62 -2.77 -1.43
CA ILE A 102 1.51 -2.70 -2.39
C ILE A 102 0.19 -3.13 -1.72
N GLN A 103 0.23 -4.20 -0.93
CA GLN A 103 -0.95 -4.66 -0.20
C GLN A 103 -1.44 -3.59 0.78
N ILE A 104 -0.54 -2.98 1.54
CA ILE A 104 -0.89 -1.92 2.49
C ILE A 104 -1.47 -0.71 1.76
N GLU A 105 -0.89 -0.32 0.63
CA GLU A 105 -1.39 0.79 -0.16
C GLU A 105 -2.82 0.53 -0.66
N GLU A 106 -3.10 -0.67 -1.14
CA GLU A 106 -4.45 -1.03 -1.60
C GLU A 106 -5.45 -1.09 -0.45
N LEU A 107 -5.05 -1.64 0.69
CA LEU A 107 -5.90 -1.67 1.88
C LEU A 107 -6.19 -0.26 2.39
N THR A 108 -5.19 0.62 2.36
CA THR A 108 -5.34 2.02 2.77
C THR A 108 -6.32 2.75 1.86
N LYS A 109 -6.23 2.53 0.55
CA LYS A 109 -7.19 3.11 -0.41
C LYS A 109 -8.61 2.64 -0.12
N ALA A 110 -8.79 1.38 0.21
CA ALA A 110 -10.11 0.83 0.54
C ALA A 110 -10.66 1.48 1.83
N ILE A 111 -9.80 1.65 2.84
CA ILE A 111 -10.19 2.33 4.08
C ILE A 111 -10.61 3.77 3.79
N ASP A 112 -9.82 4.49 2.98
CA ASP A 112 -10.13 5.88 2.62
C ASP A 112 -11.44 5.97 1.86
N ALA A 113 -11.71 5.03 0.96
CA ALA A 113 -12.98 4.97 0.24
C ALA A 113 -14.17 4.73 1.18
N LEU A 114 -14.00 3.85 2.17
CA LEU A 114 -15.04 3.61 3.16
C LEU A 114 -15.26 4.83 4.05
N LYS A 115 -14.20 5.53 4.44
CA LYS A 115 -14.31 6.75 5.22
C LYS A 115 -15.03 7.86 4.44
N GLU A 116 -14.74 7.95 3.15
CA GLU A 116 -15.42 8.90 2.27
C GLU A 116 -16.93 8.57 2.18
N SER A 117 -17.27 7.29 2.05
CA SER A 117 -18.67 6.87 1.98
C SER A 117 -19.44 7.14 3.27
N TRP A 118 -18.73 7.30 4.38
CA TRP A 118 -19.34 7.63 5.66
C TRP A 118 -20.19 8.92 5.58
N SER A 119 -19.69 9.91 4.88
CA SER A 119 -20.43 11.17 4.72
C SER A 119 -21.71 11.00 3.90
N ASP A 120 -21.75 10.00 3.04
CA ASP A 120 -22.92 9.75 2.20
C ASP A 120 -24.10 9.16 2.98
N LEU A 121 -23.85 8.57 4.14
CA LEU A 121 -24.90 7.97 4.97
C LEU A 121 -26.00 8.98 5.33
N TYR A 122 -25.59 10.19 5.61
CA TYR A 122 -26.52 11.23 6.06
C TYR A 122 -26.94 12.15 4.92
N SER A 123 -26.14 12.27 3.88
CA SER A 123 -26.45 13.15 2.76
C SER A 123 -27.53 12.57 1.85
N ASP A 124 -27.67 11.26 1.76
CA ASP A 124 -28.74 10.61 0.99
C ASP A 124 -30.10 11.00 1.50
N GLU A 125 -30.28 11.10 2.82
CA GLU A 125 -31.52 11.50 3.45
C GLU A 125 -31.89 12.94 3.11
N LYS A 126 -30.90 13.82 2.98
CA LYS A 126 -31.11 15.23 2.65
C LYS A 126 -31.35 15.46 1.16
N LYS A 127 -30.81 14.64 0.29
CA LYS A 127 -30.86 14.83 -1.18
C LYS A 127 -32.15 14.36 -1.82
N VAL A 128 -32.93 13.53 -1.16
CA VAL A 128 -34.18 13.02 -1.71
C VAL A 128 -35.15 14.14 -2.09
N GLY A 129 -35.14 15.27 -1.35
CA GLY A 129 -35.97 16.43 -1.66
C GLY A 129 -35.38 17.41 -2.65
N ASN A 130 -34.07 17.31 -2.97
CA ASN A 130 -33.36 18.30 -3.78
C ASN A 130 -32.79 17.76 -5.08
N ARG A 131 -33.10 16.51 -5.39
CA ARG A 131 -32.60 15.89 -6.60
C ARG A 131 -33.34 16.41 -7.81
N VAL A 132 -32.60 17.10 -8.66
CA VAL A 132 -33.12 17.56 -9.95
C VAL A 132 -32.52 16.62 -11.01
N ASP A 133 -33.36 15.84 -11.61
CA ASP A 133 -32.95 14.95 -12.70
C ASP A 133 -33.20 15.60 -14.04
#